data_feb18a5210671a6339f956351d850b64
#
_entry.id   feb18a5210671a6339f956351d850b64
#
_cell.length_a   1.000
_cell.length_b   1.000
_cell.length_c   1.000
_cell.angle_alpha   90.00
_cell.angle_beta   90.00
_cell.angle_gamma   90.00
#
_symmetry.space_group_name_H-M   'P 1'
#
loop_
_entity.id
_entity.type
_entity.pdbx_description
1 polymer ?
#
loop_
_entity_poly.entity_id
_entity_poly.type
_entity_poly.pdbx_seq_one_letter_code
_entity_poly.pdbx_strand_id
1 'polypeptide(L)'
;MKARLLIVDDEEQFVEALSERLSMRDYDVTTSLTGEDAIEKITNYNFDVIILDVRLPGIDGTDVLREIKNLKPLTEVIMLTGHGTVEMAIEGMKLGAFDILIKPCETEDLTAKIDKAHDRKAEQEDRIRAAKLSDYTSSPRSVLKDI
;
A
#
# COMPACT_ATOMS: atom_id res chain seq x y z
N MET A 1 4.28 16.49 3.46
CA MET A 1 4.52 15.36 4.38
C MET A 1 4.64 14.07 3.59
N LYS A 2 5.71 13.32 3.81
CA LYS A 2 5.91 12.08 3.10
C LYS A 2 4.98 10.97 3.59
N ALA A 3 4.86 9.91 2.81
CA ALA A 3 3.92 8.83 3.00
C ALA A 3 4.14 8.07 4.32
N ARG A 4 3.06 7.51 4.84
CA ARG A 4 3.09 6.50 5.90
C ARG A 4 3.23 5.14 5.24
N LEU A 5 4.29 4.44 5.59
CA LEU A 5 4.65 3.18 4.97
C LEU A 5 4.57 2.01 5.96
N LEU A 6 4.15 0.86 5.45
CA LEU A 6 4.29 -0.42 6.14
C LEU A 6 5.18 -1.32 5.29
N ILE A 7 6.23 -1.87 5.89
CA ILE A 7 7.11 -2.85 5.24
C ILE A 7 6.76 -4.23 5.80
N VAL A 8 6.40 -5.16 4.93
CA VAL A 8 6.04 -6.54 5.31
C VAL A 8 7.00 -7.51 4.63
N ASP A 9 7.88 -8.11 5.42
CA ASP A 9 8.90 -9.04 4.94
C ASP A 9 9.43 -9.83 6.13
N ASP A 10 9.69 -11.11 5.95
CA ASP A 10 10.17 -11.98 7.03
C ASP A 10 11.68 -11.93 7.26
N GLU A 11 12.42 -11.30 6.34
CA GLU A 11 13.87 -11.11 6.47
C GLU A 11 14.15 -9.90 7.36
N GLU A 12 14.35 -10.16 8.65
CA GLU A 12 14.48 -9.13 9.67
C GLU A 12 15.59 -8.11 9.37
N GLN A 13 16.76 -8.57 8.94
CA GLN A 13 17.87 -7.67 8.60
C GLN A 13 17.54 -6.76 7.41
N PHE A 14 16.85 -7.29 6.41
CA PHE A 14 16.41 -6.51 5.27
C PHE A 14 15.41 -5.43 5.69
N VAL A 15 14.44 -5.81 6.52
CA VAL A 15 13.41 -4.89 7.04
C VAL A 15 14.04 -3.76 7.83
N GLU A 16 14.98 -4.07 8.72
CA GLU A 16 15.68 -3.06 9.52
C GLU A 16 16.47 -2.09 8.64
N ALA A 17 17.23 -2.61 7.68
CA ALA A 17 18.03 -1.78 6.79
C ALA A 17 17.15 -0.88 5.92
N LEU A 18 16.08 -1.41 5.36
CA LEU A 18 15.17 -0.65 4.51
C LEU A 18 14.41 0.40 5.32
N SER A 19 13.93 0.01 6.51
CA SER A 19 13.23 0.91 7.43
C SER A 19 14.10 2.11 7.79
N GLU A 20 15.36 1.87 8.12
CA GLU A 20 16.32 2.93 8.45
C GLU A 20 16.52 3.88 7.28
N ARG A 21 16.76 3.35 6.08
CA ARG A 21 16.97 4.16 4.88
C ARG A 21 15.77 5.03 4.55
N LEU A 22 14.57 4.46 4.66
CA LEU A 22 13.34 5.21 4.37
C LEU A 22 13.04 6.23 5.45
N SER A 23 13.28 5.89 6.72
CA SER A 23 13.11 6.85 7.83
C SER A 23 14.04 8.05 7.69
N MET A 24 15.26 7.84 7.24
CA MET A 24 16.22 8.93 6.96
C MET A 24 15.76 9.85 5.83
N ARG A 25 14.83 9.41 5.01
CA ARG A 25 14.21 10.21 3.94
C ARG A 25 12.85 10.78 4.35
N ASP A 26 12.59 10.84 5.65
CA ASP A 26 11.40 11.44 6.26
C ASP A 26 10.08 10.67 6.03
N TYR A 27 10.14 9.43 5.57
CA TYR A 27 8.95 8.56 5.56
C TYR A 27 8.63 8.10 6.98
N ASP A 28 7.36 7.96 7.28
CA ASP A 28 6.89 7.38 8.54
C ASP A 28 6.75 5.87 8.35
N VAL A 29 7.70 5.11 8.88
CA VAL A 29 7.84 3.67 8.58
C VAL A 29 7.42 2.81 9.76
N THR A 30 6.53 1.87 9.49
CA THR A 30 6.16 0.78 10.38
C THR A 30 6.54 -0.53 9.71
N THR A 31 6.84 -1.56 10.48
CA THR A 31 7.30 -2.85 9.95
C THR A 31 6.47 -4.00 10.50
N SER A 32 6.36 -5.07 9.71
CA SER A 32 5.78 -6.36 10.12
C SER A 32 6.62 -7.48 9.53
N LEU A 33 6.86 -8.52 10.31
CA LEU A 33 7.65 -9.68 9.86
C LEU A 33 6.78 -10.85 9.39
N THR A 34 5.47 -10.76 9.58
CA THR A 34 4.51 -11.80 9.16
C THR A 34 3.29 -11.16 8.50
N GLY A 35 2.59 -11.93 7.69
CA GLY A 35 1.34 -11.49 7.08
C GLY A 35 0.24 -11.22 8.11
N GLU A 36 0.17 -12.05 9.14
CA GLU A 36 -0.81 -11.92 10.22
C GLU A 36 -0.63 -10.61 10.98
N ASP A 37 0.61 -10.30 11.35
CA ASP A 37 0.94 -9.03 12.03
C ASP A 37 0.63 -7.83 11.14
N ALA A 38 0.91 -7.94 9.84
CA ALA A 38 0.61 -6.90 8.88
C ALA A 38 -0.90 -6.63 8.81
N ILE A 39 -1.72 -7.67 8.71
CA ILE A 39 -3.19 -7.54 8.66
C ILE A 39 -3.71 -6.86 9.91
N GLU A 40 -3.20 -7.23 11.08
CA GLU A 40 -3.58 -6.60 12.34
C GLU A 40 -3.28 -5.09 12.32
N LYS A 41 -2.08 -4.72 11.89
CA LYS A 41 -1.68 -3.31 11.80
C LYS A 41 -2.51 -2.54 10.78
N ILE A 42 -2.78 -3.14 9.62
CA ILE A 42 -3.58 -2.52 8.56
C ILE A 42 -5.03 -2.31 9.03
N THR A 43 -5.57 -3.22 9.83
CA THR A 43 -6.91 -3.08 10.39
C THR A 43 -7.01 -1.90 11.34
N ASN A 44 -5.98 -1.67 12.13
CA ASN A 44 -5.99 -0.66 13.20
C ASN A 44 -5.39 0.69 12.83
N TYR A 45 -4.57 0.74 11.77
CA TYR A 45 -3.88 1.96 11.35
C TYR A 45 -4.03 2.19 9.86
N ASN A 46 -3.89 3.44 9.44
CA ASN A 46 -3.94 3.81 8.02
C ASN A 46 -2.52 4.03 7.49
N PHE A 47 -2.21 3.33 6.40
CA PHE A 47 -0.96 3.49 5.65
C PHE A 47 -1.29 4.01 4.25
N ASP A 48 -0.36 4.76 3.68
CA ASP A 48 -0.51 5.24 2.30
C ASP A 48 -0.02 4.19 1.31
N VAL A 49 1.14 3.60 1.59
CA VAL A 49 1.77 2.61 0.73
C VAL A 49 2.31 1.46 1.57
N ILE A 50 2.08 0.25 1.12
CA ILE A 50 2.59 -0.97 1.75
C ILE A 50 3.60 -1.61 0.82
N ILE A 51 4.78 -1.91 1.34
CA ILE A 51 5.83 -2.64 0.64
C ILE A 51 5.76 -4.08 1.13
N LEU A 52 5.41 -5.00 0.26
CA LEU A 52 5.00 -6.36 0.60
C LEU A 52 5.83 -7.39 -0.14
N ASP A 53 6.47 -8.31 0.61
CA ASP A 53 7.09 -9.48 0.00
C ASP A 53 6.02 -10.48 -0.42
N VAL A 54 6.23 -11.12 -1.55
CA VAL A 54 5.31 -12.14 -2.10
C VAL A 54 5.34 -13.40 -1.26
N ARG A 55 6.52 -13.81 -0.81
CA ARG A 55 6.68 -15.05 -0.04
C ARG A 55 6.86 -14.75 1.44
N LEU A 56 5.85 -15.13 2.21
CA LEU A 56 5.86 -15.00 3.66
C LEU A 56 5.52 -16.36 4.27
N PRO A 57 6.08 -16.68 5.44
CA PRO A 57 5.66 -17.88 6.17
C PRO A 57 4.22 -17.70 6.68
N GLY A 58 3.46 -18.78 6.72
CA GLY A 58 2.05 -18.73 7.13
C GLY A 58 1.18 -18.24 6.00
N ILE A 59 0.55 -17.07 6.16
CA ILE A 59 -0.27 -16.47 5.12
C ILE A 59 0.59 -15.90 4.00
N ASP A 60 0.33 -16.28 2.76
CA ASP A 60 1.09 -15.88 1.60
C ASP A 60 0.90 -14.40 1.28
N GLY A 61 1.91 -13.79 0.62
CA GLY A 61 1.87 -12.38 0.21
C GLY A 61 0.68 -12.03 -0.68
N THR A 62 0.27 -12.92 -1.58
CA THR A 62 -0.90 -12.68 -2.43
C THR A 62 -2.19 -12.64 -1.62
N ASP A 63 -2.30 -13.47 -0.58
CA ASP A 63 -3.46 -13.45 0.33
C ASP A 63 -3.47 -12.19 1.17
N VAL A 64 -2.30 -11.73 1.61
CA VAL A 64 -2.18 -10.45 2.32
C VAL A 64 -2.62 -9.29 1.40
N LEU A 65 -2.20 -9.30 0.14
CA LEU A 65 -2.61 -8.29 -0.84
C LEU A 65 -4.14 -8.24 -1.00
N ARG A 66 -4.79 -9.40 -1.10
CA ARG A 66 -6.26 -9.46 -1.17
C ARG A 66 -6.92 -8.82 0.05
N GLU A 67 -6.42 -9.16 1.24
CA GLU A 67 -6.95 -8.60 2.49
C GLU A 67 -6.75 -7.08 2.56
N ILE A 68 -5.58 -6.59 2.15
CA ILE A 68 -5.32 -5.14 2.11
C ILE A 68 -6.35 -4.45 1.23
N LYS A 69 -6.59 -4.98 0.04
CA LYS A 69 -7.51 -4.36 -0.91
C LYS A 69 -8.97 -4.45 -0.46
N ASN A 70 -9.32 -5.48 0.32
CA ASN A 70 -10.63 -5.57 0.94
C ASN A 70 -10.80 -4.58 2.09
N LEU A 71 -9.80 -4.46 2.96
CA LEU A 71 -9.86 -3.62 4.17
C LEU A 71 -9.62 -2.14 3.86
N LYS A 72 -8.69 -1.85 2.97
CA LYS A 72 -8.23 -0.49 2.66
C LYS A 72 -8.02 -0.36 1.15
N PRO A 73 -9.09 -0.27 0.35
CA PRO A 73 -8.99 -0.33 -1.11
C PRO A 73 -8.16 0.80 -1.75
N LEU A 74 -8.03 1.94 -1.09
CA LEU A 74 -7.24 3.05 -1.62
C LEU A 74 -5.76 3.00 -1.23
N THR A 75 -5.40 2.17 -0.25
CA THR A 75 -4.00 1.96 0.12
C THR A 75 -3.29 1.23 -1.01
N GLU A 76 -2.18 1.77 -1.47
CA GLU A 76 -1.43 1.20 -2.58
C GLU A 76 -0.41 0.17 -2.08
N VAL A 77 -0.18 -0.86 -2.87
CA VAL A 77 0.75 -1.93 -2.52
C VAL A 77 1.82 -2.07 -3.60
N ILE A 78 3.08 -2.00 -3.18
CA ILE A 78 4.24 -2.31 -4.03
C ILE A 78 4.78 -3.65 -3.55
N MET A 79 4.83 -4.64 -4.42
CA MET A 79 5.43 -5.92 -4.11
C MET A 79 6.94 -5.83 -4.36
N LEU A 80 7.73 -6.21 -3.36
CA LEU A 80 9.19 -6.18 -3.42
C LEU A 80 9.72 -7.55 -3.02
N THR A 81 10.18 -8.34 -3.99
CA THR A 81 10.51 -9.74 -3.75
C THR A 81 11.80 -10.18 -4.44
N GLY A 82 12.52 -11.11 -3.81
CA GLY A 82 13.65 -11.80 -4.41
C GLY A 82 13.26 -13.01 -5.26
N HIS A 83 11.97 -13.33 -5.28
CA HIS A 83 11.44 -14.53 -5.94
C HIS A 83 10.44 -14.20 -7.05
N GLY A 84 10.63 -13.04 -7.71
CA GLY A 84 9.72 -12.58 -8.75
C GLY A 84 9.74 -13.47 -10.00
N THR A 85 8.57 -13.90 -10.43
CA THR A 85 8.35 -14.54 -11.73
C THR A 85 7.33 -13.70 -12.50
N VAL A 86 7.24 -13.95 -13.81
CA VAL A 86 6.24 -13.28 -14.66
C VAL A 86 4.82 -13.58 -14.17
N GLU A 87 4.57 -14.83 -13.78
CA GLU A 87 3.26 -15.27 -13.27
C GLU A 87 2.89 -14.53 -11.98
N MET A 88 3.83 -14.39 -11.07
CA MET A 88 3.61 -13.65 -9.80
C MET A 88 3.33 -12.18 -10.05
N ALA A 89 4.04 -11.56 -10.99
CA ALA A 89 3.82 -10.18 -11.36
C ALA A 89 2.42 -9.97 -11.93
N ILE A 90 2.01 -10.85 -12.86
CA ILE A 90 0.68 -10.80 -13.46
C ILE A 90 -0.40 -10.98 -12.39
N GLU A 91 -0.25 -11.96 -11.52
CA GLU A 91 -1.22 -12.21 -10.43
C GLU A 91 -1.31 -11.01 -9.49
N GLY A 92 -0.18 -10.46 -9.05
CA GLY A 92 -0.15 -9.28 -8.18
C GLY A 92 -0.85 -8.09 -8.81
N MET A 93 -0.59 -7.82 -10.09
CA MET A 93 -1.24 -6.69 -10.77
C MET A 93 -2.75 -6.93 -10.92
N LYS A 94 -3.19 -8.16 -11.19
CA LYS A 94 -4.62 -8.51 -11.23
C LYS A 94 -5.31 -8.33 -9.88
N LEU A 95 -4.59 -8.57 -8.79
CA LEU A 95 -5.11 -8.41 -7.43
C LEU A 95 -5.08 -6.96 -6.94
N GLY A 96 -4.55 -6.04 -7.74
CA GLY A 96 -4.57 -4.63 -7.46
C GLY A 96 -3.28 -4.04 -6.90
N ALA A 97 -2.14 -4.73 -7.03
CA ALA A 97 -0.85 -4.16 -6.68
C ALA A 97 -0.57 -2.95 -7.58
N PHE A 98 0.07 -1.93 -7.03
CA PHE A 98 0.50 -0.77 -7.79
C PHE A 98 1.63 -1.14 -8.74
N ASP A 99 2.61 -1.87 -8.24
CA ASP A 99 3.76 -2.33 -9.02
C ASP A 99 4.44 -3.49 -8.31
N ILE A 100 5.36 -4.14 -9.02
CA ILE A 100 6.23 -5.18 -8.45
C ILE A 100 7.68 -4.85 -8.81
N LEU A 101 8.56 -4.92 -7.81
CA LEU A 101 10.00 -4.72 -7.93
C LEU A 101 10.73 -5.97 -7.46
N ILE A 102 11.87 -6.26 -8.09
CA ILE A 102 12.70 -7.41 -7.77
C ILE A 102 13.88 -6.97 -6.92
N LYS A 103 14.12 -7.69 -5.82
CA LYS A 103 15.32 -7.49 -4.99
C LYS A 103 16.55 -8.05 -5.72
N PRO A 104 17.72 -7.40 -5.62
CA PRO A 104 17.96 -6.10 -5.03
C PRO A 104 17.50 -4.98 -5.97
N CYS A 105 16.97 -3.88 -5.41
CA CYS A 105 16.65 -2.69 -6.19
C CYS A 105 17.28 -1.45 -5.55
N GLU A 106 17.51 -0.43 -6.37
CA GLU A 106 18.03 0.84 -5.87
C GLU A 106 17.00 1.54 -4.98
N THR A 107 17.45 2.15 -3.91
CA THR A 107 16.55 2.89 -3.01
C THR A 107 15.81 3.99 -3.75
N GLU A 108 16.50 4.67 -4.68
CA GLU A 108 15.91 5.73 -5.50
C GLU A 108 14.77 5.23 -6.39
N ASP A 109 14.91 4.02 -6.94
CA ASP A 109 13.85 3.41 -7.75
C ASP A 109 12.63 3.07 -6.90
N LEU A 110 12.87 2.54 -5.70
CA LEU A 110 11.79 2.23 -4.76
C LEU A 110 11.07 3.51 -4.30
N THR A 111 11.81 4.53 -3.90
CA THR A 111 11.20 5.78 -3.43
C THR A 111 10.43 6.49 -4.54
N ALA A 112 10.90 6.44 -5.78
CA ALA A 112 10.15 6.97 -6.92
C ALA A 112 8.79 6.26 -7.07
N LYS A 113 8.74 4.94 -6.90
CA LYS A 113 7.49 4.18 -6.94
C LYS A 113 6.59 4.48 -5.76
N ILE A 114 7.16 4.60 -4.57
CA ILE A 114 6.43 4.97 -3.35
C ILE A 114 5.74 6.31 -3.54
N ASP A 115 6.46 7.31 -4.04
CA ASP A 115 5.91 8.65 -4.23
C ASP A 115 4.79 8.67 -5.28
N LYS A 116 4.93 7.92 -6.37
CA LYS A 116 3.87 7.78 -7.37
C LYS A 116 2.63 7.08 -6.80
N ALA A 117 2.83 6.04 -6.01
CA ALA A 117 1.72 5.33 -5.36
C ALA A 117 1.00 6.23 -4.36
N HIS A 118 1.75 6.99 -3.58
CA HIS A 118 1.20 7.96 -2.64
C HIS A 118 0.37 9.02 -3.35
N ASP A 119 0.89 9.57 -4.44
CA ASP A 119 0.18 10.57 -5.26
C ASP A 119 -1.12 10.01 -5.80
N ARG A 120 -1.12 8.77 -6.30
CA ARG A 120 -2.32 8.12 -6.81
C ARG A 120 -3.39 7.96 -5.73
N LYS A 121 -2.99 7.54 -4.54
CA LYS A 121 -3.91 7.42 -3.42
C LYS A 121 -4.56 8.77 -3.09
N ALA A 122 -3.74 9.83 -2.98
CA ALA A 122 -4.21 11.18 -2.69
C ALA A 122 -5.17 11.69 -3.77
N GLU A 123 -4.87 11.46 -5.04
CA GLU A 123 -5.74 11.84 -6.16
C GLU A 123 -7.08 11.12 -6.10
N GLN A 124 -7.11 9.83 -5.79
CA GLN A 124 -8.34 9.07 -5.67
C GLN A 124 -9.18 9.54 -4.49
N GLU A 125 -8.54 9.83 -3.35
CA GLU A 125 -9.22 10.40 -2.19
C GLU A 125 -9.85 11.76 -2.52
N ASP A 126 -9.12 12.60 -3.25
CA ASP A 126 -9.62 13.91 -3.69
C ASP A 126 -10.79 13.79 -4.65
N ARG A 127 -10.75 12.84 -5.59
CA ARG A 127 -11.87 12.58 -6.50
C ARG A 127 -13.12 12.13 -5.78
N ILE A 128 -12.98 11.25 -4.80
CA ILE A 128 -14.11 10.79 -4.00
C ILE A 128 -14.71 11.95 -3.20
N ARG A 129 -13.87 12.78 -2.61
CA ARG A 129 -14.28 13.96 -1.86
C ARG A 129 -15.03 14.96 -2.76
N ALA A 130 -14.48 15.24 -3.94
CA ALA A 130 -15.06 16.14 -4.91
C ALA A 130 -16.40 15.60 -5.44
N ALA A 131 -16.52 14.31 -5.69
CA ALA A 131 -17.75 13.68 -6.14
C ALA A 131 -18.86 13.82 -5.08
N LYS A 132 -18.54 13.57 -3.81
CA LYS A 132 -19.48 13.73 -2.70
C LYS A 132 -19.94 15.19 -2.57
N LEU A 133 -19.02 16.13 -2.67
CA LEU A 133 -19.32 17.55 -2.60
C LEU A 133 -20.20 18.00 -3.77
N SER A 134 -19.91 17.51 -4.98
CA SER A 134 -20.70 17.78 -6.17
C SER A 134 -22.13 17.28 -6.04
N ASP A 135 -22.34 16.09 -5.46
CA ASP A 135 -23.67 15.54 -5.20
C ASP A 135 -24.48 16.45 -4.28
N TYR A 136 -23.86 16.96 -3.22
CA TYR A 136 -24.52 17.87 -2.29
C TYR A 136 -24.89 19.21 -2.94
N THR A 137 -24.07 19.72 -3.84
CA THR A 137 -24.30 21.04 -4.47
C THR A 137 -25.20 20.98 -5.69
N SER A 138 -25.19 19.87 -6.45
CA SER A 138 -25.96 19.72 -7.68
C SER A 138 -27.37 19.21 -7.48
N SER A 139 -27.71 18.65 -6.35
CA SER A 139 -29.03 18.08 -6.04
C SER A 139 -29.53 18.47 -4.66
N PRO A 140 -29.84 19.76 -4.43
CA PRO A 140 -30.35 20.21 -3.12
C PRO A 140 -31.62 19.50 -2.70
N ARG A 141 -32.48 19.11 -3.65
CA ARG A 141 -33.71 18.36 -3.37
C ARG A 141 -33.44 16.96 -2.80
N SER A 142 -32.36 16.30 -3.25
CA SER A 142 -31.96 14.99 -2.73
C SER A 142 -31.51 15.10 -1.27
N VAL A 143 -30.82 16.16 -0.93
CA VAL A 143 -30.39 16.44 0.45
C VAL A 143 -31.62 16.68 1.34
N LEU A 144 -32.58 17.45 0.87
CA LEU A 144 -33.81 17.77 1.62
C LEU A 144 -34.72 16.57 1.79
N LYS A 145 -34.71 15.62 0.87
CA LYS A 145 -35.52 14.40 0.97
C LYS A 145 -35.07 13.50 2.11
N ASP A 146 -33.82 13.56 2.49
CA ASP A 146 -33.22 12.71 3.53
C ASP A 146 -33.35 13.34 4.92
N ILE A 147 -33.97 14.48 4.99
CA ILE A 147 -34.31 15.16 6.24
C ILE A 147 -35.79 14.88 6.58
#